data_b227f2a5eba2abd9c23bd10b021584b9
#
_entry.id   b227f2a5eba2abd9c23bd10b021584b9
#
_cell.length_a   1.000
_cell.length_b   1.000
_cell.length_c   1.000
_cell.angle_alpha   90.00
_cell.angle_beta   90.00
_cell.angle_gamma   90.00
#
_symmetry.space_group_name_H-M   'P 1'
#
loop_
_entity.id
_entity.type
_entity.pdbx_description
1 polymer ?
#
loop_
_entity_poly.entity_id
_entity_poly.type
_entity_poly.pdbx_seq_one_letter_code
_entity_poly.pdbx_strand_id
1 'polypeptide(L)'
;VREITRFVGVLALFVSISGSALPTQEAVFRVGPLAARPGEIVSGMIEVPAAADPGTQIPVTIVRGEQPGPILALVAGNHGYEYAPILALQRLRAHLNPKELRGIVILVHVANMPSFLGRAIYYNPVDRKNLNRVYPGRRDGTLSERIAYAITTEVIERCDVLVDLHCGDGNESLRPYVYMPVTGDPRLDAAVREMALVFGIEYIVLDRDRPRDPAASVYCSTTALTRGKPAITVESGYLGTTDPESIERIIRGVFSLMRHLRMLDGAPERVAHPVFLDPTHVVTSPTTGILYPKVERGQYVTAGTLLATITDFFGRTIAEVRAPLSGIVLYIVATPPISQGEPVAFIGAVKPSS
;
A
#
# COMPACT_ATOMS: atom_id res chain seq x y z
N VAL A 1 -50.43 -53.93 43.63
CA VAL A 1 -49.32 -53.06 43.42
C VAL A 1 -49.21 -52.80 41.93
N ARG A 2 -49.59 -51.57 41.46
CA ARG A 2 -49.59 -51.19 40.06
C ARG A 2 -48.34 -50.31 39.80
N GLU A 3 -47.47 -50.75 38.90
CA GLU A 3 -46.38 -50.00 38.38
C GLU A 3 -46.87 -48.95 37.33
N ILE A 4 -46.50 -47.70 37.51
CA ILE A 4 -46.77 -46.58 36.57
C ILE A 4 -45.50 -46.31 35.83
N THR A 5 -45.43 -46.70 34.55
CA THR A 5 -44.33 -46.38 33.64
C THR A 5 -44.53 -44.95 33.10
N ARG A 6 -43.60 -44.04 33.44
CA ARG A 6 -43.56 -42.68 32.90
C ARG A 6 -42.79 -42.68 31.58
N PHE A 7 -43.45 -42.35 30.47
CA PHE A 7 -42.83 -42.01 29.20
C PHE A 7 -42.31 -40.57 29.27
N VAL A 8 -40.99 -40.38 29.12
CA VAL A 8 -40.37 -39.07 28.93
C VAL A 8 -40.21 -38.88 27.42
N GLY A 9 -41.05 -38.00 26.85
CA GLY A 9 -40.92 -37.58 25.45
C GLY A 9 -39.78 -36.53 25.33
N VAL A 10 -38.74 -36.89 24.57
CA VAL A 10 -37.66 -35.96 24.18
C VAL A 10 -38.15 -35.14 22.97
N LEU A 11 -38.44 -33.89 23.21
CA LEU A 11 -38.79 -32.91 22.16
C LEU A 11 -37.49 -32.46 21.49
N ALA A 12 -37.17 -32.93 20.29
CA ALA A 12 -36.05 -32.50 19.48
C ALA A 12 -36.38 -31.10 18.87
N LEU A 13 -35.72 -30.09 19.38
CA LEU A 13 -35.79 -28.72 18.84
C LEU A 13 -34.93 -28.63 17.58
N PHE A 14 -35.55 -28.65 16.40
CA PHE A 14 -34.85 -28.32 15.14
C PHE A 14 -34.59 -26.84 15.09
N VAL A 15 -33.34 -26.41 15.38
CA VAL A 15 -32.84 -25.06 15.10
C VAL A 15 -32.57 -24.98 13.59
N SER A 16 -33.47 -24.36 12.84
CA SER A 16 -33.25 -24.01 11.45
C SER A 16 -32.18 -22.91 11.40
N ILE A 17 -30.96 -23.28 11.04
CA ILE A 17 -29.91 -22.33 10.70
C ILE A 17 -30.32 -21.68 9.37
N SER A 18 -30.89 -20.49 9.44
CA SER A 18 -31.11 -19.65 8.27
C SER A 18 -29.74 -19.31 7.68
N GLY A 19 -29.35 -19.99 6.61
CA GLY A 19 -28.16 -19.67 5.85
C GLY A 19 -28.31 -18.25 5.30
N SER A 20 -27.52 -17.33 5.79
CA SER A 20 -27.39 -16.00 5.17
C SER A 20 -26.92 -16.23 3.73
N ALA A 21 -27.78 -15.97 2.76
CA ALA A 21 -27.41 -15.97 1.35
C ALA A 21 -26.28 -14.97 1.17
N LEU A 22 -25.15 -15.41 0.62
CA LEU A 22 -24.09 -14.51 0.17
C LEU A 22 -24.73 -13.47 -0.76
N PRO A 23 -24.40 -12.18 -0.63
CA PRO A 23 -24.95 -11.15 -1.52
C PRO A 23 -24.68 -11.56 -2.96
N THR A 24 -25.71 -11.59 -3.79
CA THR A 24 -25.58 -11.85 -5.23
C THR A 24 -24.71 -10.74 -5.79
N GLN A 25 -23.50 -11.11 -6.22
CA GLN A 25 -22.59 -10.17 -6.86
C GLN A 25 -23.28 -9.61 -8.11
N GLU A 26 -23.26 -8.30 -8.31
CA GLU A 26 -23.89 -7.64 -9.47
C GLU A 26 -23.51 -8.33 -10.78
N ALA A 27 -24.42 -8.40 -11.75
CA ALA A 27 -24.17 -9.06 -13.04
C ALA A 27 -22.97 -8.45 -13.79
N VAL A 28 -22.68 -7.15 -13.57
CA VAL A 28 -21.55 -6.43 -14.15
C VAL A 28 -20.90 -5.57 -13.08
N PHE A 29 -19.61 -5.76 -12.84
CA PHE A 29 -18.83 -4.90 -11.94
C PHE A 29 -18.21 -3.74 -12.71
N ARG A 30 -18.23 -2.53 -12.14
CA ARG A 30 -17.77 -1.31 -12.81
C ARG A 30 -16.70 -0.58 -12.01
N VAL A 31 -15.71 -0.03 -12.75
CA VAL A 31 -14.72 0.94 -12.25
C VAL A 31 -14.58 2.03 -13.30
N GLY A 32 -15.06 3.22 -13.02
CA GLY A 32 -15.20 4.28 -14.03
C GLY A 32 -16.00 3.80 -15.25
N PRO A 33 -15.47 3.96 -16.47
CA PRO A 33 -16.15 3.50 -17.70
C PRO A 33 -16.00 1.98 -17.94
N LEU A 34 -15.13 1.30 -17.18
CA LEU A 34 -14.84 -0.11 -17.35
C LEU A 34 -15.94 -0.98 -16.74
N ALA A 35 -16.31 -2.05 -17.45
CA ALA A 35 -17.35 -2.97 -17.01
C ALA A 35 -16.91 -4.42 -17.29
N ALA A 36 -16.84 -5.25 -16.24
CA ALA A 36 -16.43 -6.64 -16.33
C ALA A 36 -17.55 -7.59 -15.88
N ARG A 37 -17.82 -8.63 -16.67
CA ARG A 37 -18.65 -9.78 -16.31
C ARG A 37 -17.81 -10.86 -15.61
N PRO A 38 -18.42 -11.84 -14.94
CA PRO A 38 -17.69 -12.99 -14.43
C PRO A 38 -16.85 -13.67 -15.52
N GLY A 39 -15.58 -13.96 -15.22
CA GLY A 39 -14.63 -14.59 -16.14
C GLY A 39 -13.89 -13.60 -17.07
N GLU A 40 -14.11 -12.29 -16.95
CA GLU A 40 -13.50 -11.31 -17.83
C GLU A 40 -12.30 -10.57 -17.22
N ILE A 41 -11.37 -10.18 -18.10
CA ILE A 41 -10.30 -9.20 -17.84
C ILE A 41 -10.55 -7.99 -18.72
N VAL A 42 -10.79 -6.84 -18.12
CA VAL A 42 -11.07 -5.59 -18.83
C VAL A 42 -10.04 -4.54 -18.43
N SER A 43 -9.32 -3.98 -19.40
CA SER A 43 -8.35 -2.90 -19.19
C SER A 43 -8.77 -1.65 -19.93
N GLY A 44 -8.49 -0.49 -19.37
CA GLY A 44 -8.78 0.82 -20.00
C GLY A 44 -8.37 1.97 -19.07
N MET A 45 -8.90 3.15 -19.33
CA MET A 45 -8.54 4.38 -18.66
C MET A 45 -9.72 4.95 -17.87
N ILE A 46 -9.47 5.41 -16.65
CA ILE A 46 -10.36 6.34 -15.96
C ILE A 46 -9.94 7.75 -16.37
N GLU A 47 -10.86 8.50 -16.93
CA GLU A 47 -10.62 9.90 -17.30
C GLU A 47 -10.66 10.79 -16.06
N VAL A 48 -9.63 11.64 -15.92
CA VAL A 48 -9.62 12.76 -14.97
C VAL A 48 -9.74 14.03 -15.80
N PRO A 49 -10.94 14.64 -15.88
CA PRO A 49 -11.18 15.77 -16.75
C PRO A 49 -10.30 16.98 -16.44
N ALA A 50 -10.01 17.79 -17.45
CA ALA A 50 -9.37 19.10 -17.25
C ALA A 50 -10.29 20.04 -16.43
N ALA A 51 -9.65 20.92 -15.65
CA ALA A 51 -10.30 22.01 -14.94
C ALA A 51 -9.39 23.26 -15.01
N ALA A 52 -8.93 23.81 -13.88
CA ALA A 52 -7.88 24.84 -13.87
C ALA A 52 -6.54 24.30 -14.41
N ASP A 53 -6.27 23.01 -14.16
CA ASP A 53 -5.10 22.28 -14.68
C ASP A 53 -5.53 21.35 -15.82
N PRO A 54 -4.60 20.91 -16.69
CA PRO A 54 -4.85 19.87 -17.67
C PRO A 54 -5.48 18.60 -17.06
N GLY A 55 -6.22 17.83 -17.86
CA GLY A 55 -6.68 16.52 -17.46
C GLY A 55 -5.59 15.45 -17.59
N THR A 56 -5.90 14.25 -17.11
CA THR A 56 -5.06 13.06 -17.26
C THR A 56 -5.91 11.79 -17.33
N GLN A 57 -5.25 10.65 -17.48
CA GLN A 57 -5.89 9.35 -17.50
C GLN A 57 -5.20 8.42 -16.49
N ILE A 58 -5.97 7.50 -15.88
CA ILE A 58 -5.47 6.50 -14.94
C ILE A 58 -5.69 5.13 -15.57
N PRO A 59 -4.62 4.37 -15.93
CA PRO A 59 -4.72 3.03 -16.47
C PRO A 59 -5.15 2.03 -15.40
N VAL A 60 -6.27 1.34 -15.64
CA VAL A 60 -6.86 0.38 -14.70
C VAL A 60 -7.18 -0.92 -15.42
N THR A 61 -7.02 -2.04 -14.70
CA THR A 61 -7.51 -3.35 -15.12
C THR A 61 -8.44 -3.92 -14.05
N ILE A 62 -9.57 -4.46 -14.47
CA ILE A 62 -10.45 -5.28 -13.64
C ILE A 62 -10.22 -6.74 -14.06
N VAL A 63 -9.81 -7.59 -13.12
CA VAL A 63 -9.81 -9.05 -13.31
C VAL A 63 -10.93 -9.61 -12.46
N ARG A 64 -12.00 -10.09 -13.11
CA ARG A 64 -13.16 -10.61 -12.41
C ARG A 64 -13.22 -12.13 -12.52
N GLY A 65 -13.14 -12.80 -11.37
CA GLY A 65 -13.30 -14.23 -11.26
C GLY A 65 -14.69 -14.71 -11.64
N GLU A 66 -14.82 -15.99 -12.03
CA GLU A 66 -16.10 -16.61 -12.30
C GLU A 66 -16.91 -16.84 -11.00
N GLN A 67 -16.25 -16.98 -9.87
CA GLN A 67 -16.84 -17.23 -8.58
C GLN A 67 -16.91 -15.94 -7.73
N PRO A 68 -17.93 -15.82 -6.86
CA PRO A 68 -18.01 -14.70 -5.92
C PRO A 68 -16.86 -14.75 -4.90
N GLY A 69 -16.44 -13.59 -4.41
CA GLY A 69 -15.38 -13.43 -3.43
C GLY A 69 -15.10 -11.96 -3.15
N PRO A 70 -14.07 -11.64 -2.35
CA PRO A 70 -13.74 -10.27 -2.00
C PRO A 70 -13.18 -9.48 -3.18
N ILE A 71 -13.20 -8.16 -3.04
CA ILE A 71 -12.68 -7.20 -4.02
C ILE A 71 -11.37 -6.63 -3.46
N LEU A 72 -10.25 -7.00 -4.09
CA LEU A 72 -8.91 -6.52 -3.76
C LEU A 72 -8.51 -5.39 -4.71
N ALA A 73 -8.19 -4.21 -4.17
CA ALA A 73 -7.59 -3.13 -4.93
C ALA A 73 -6.07 -3.08 -4.71
N LEU A 74 -5.31 -2.99 -5.79
CA LEU A 74 -3.87 -2.80 -5.81
C LEU A 74 -3.60 -1.48 -6.52
N VAL A 75 -2.99 -0.51 -5.81
CA VAL A 75 -2.68 0.81 -6.35
C VAL A 75 -1.17 0.99 -6.42
N ALA A 76 -0.65 1.29 -7.62
CA ALA A 76 0.75 1.62 -7.85
C ALA A 76 0.91 2.98 -8.51
N GLY A 77 2.09 3.58 -8.37
CA GLY A 77 2.42 4.83 -9.05
C GLY A 77 1.73 6.07 -8.49
N ASN A 78 1.41 6.10 -7.19
CA ASN A 78 1.10 7.35 -6.47
C ASN A 78 2.27 8.33 -6.61
N HIS A 79 3.51 7.82 -6.53
CA HIS A 79 4.71 8.50 -6.99
C HIS A 79 5.16 7.85 -8.31
N GLY A 80 5.29 8.67 -9.35
CA GLY A 80 5.50 8.16 -10.72
C GLY A 80 6.89 7.62 -10.99
N TYR A 81 7.88 7.90 -10.15
CA TYR A 81 9.25 7.39 -10.30
C TYR A 81 9.48 6.07 -9.53
N GLU A 82 8.47 5.56 -8.89
CA GLU A 82 8.48 4.28 -8.19
C GLU A 82 8.13 3.13 -9.16
N TYR A 83 9.10 2.66 -9.94
CA TYR A 83 8.86 1.78 -11.08
C TYR A 83 8.59 0.32 -10.70
N ALA A 84 9.19 -0.20 -9.63
CA ALA A 84 9.06 -1.62 -9.28
C ALA A 84 7.59 -2.05 -9.08
N PRO A 85 6.74 -1.35 -8.31
CA PRO A 85 5.32 -1.71 -8.15
C PRO A 85 4.53 -1.54 -9.46
N ILE A 86 4.83 -0.53 -10.28
CA ILE A 86 4.17 -0.33 -11.59
C ILE A 86 4.40 -1.55 -12.49
N LEU A 87 5.65 -2.00 -12.59
CA LEU A 87 6.03 -3.17 -13.39
C LEU A 87 5.50 -4.48 -12.78
N ALA A 88 5.43 -4.56 -11.44
CA ALA A 88 4.84 -5.71 -10.78
C ALA A 88 3.36 -5.89 -11.16
N LEU A 89 2.57 -4.81 -11.19
CA LEU A 89 1.16 -4.91 -11.60
C LEU A 89 0.98 -5.26 -13.07
N GLN A 90 1.87 -4.80 -13.95
CA GLN A 90 1.84 -5.22 -15.36
C GLN A 90 2.09 -6.73 -15.51
N ARG A 91 3.09 -7.27 -14.81
CA ARG A 91 3.40 -8.70 -14.84
C ARG A 91 2.30 -9.51 -14.14
N LEU A 92 1.82 -9.06 -12.98
CA LEU A 92 0.75 -9.71 -12.24
C LEU A 92 -0.50 -9.91 -13.11
N ARG A 93 -0.90 -8.90 -13.90
CA ARG A 93 -2.03 -8.99 -14.83
C ARG A 93 -1.94 -10.20 -15.75
N ALA A 94 -0.75 -10.50 -16.25
CA ALA A 94 -0.53 -11.62 -17.17
C ALA A 94 -0.62 -13.00 -16.50
N HIS A 95 -0.47 -13.06 -15.18
CA HIS A 95 -0.53 -14.28 -14.39
C HIS A 95 -1.88 -14.53 -13.73
N LEU A 96 -2.81 -13.56 -13.75
CA LEU A 96 -4.14 -13.73 -13.20
C LEU A 96 -5.07 -14.44 -14.17
N ASN A 97 -5.62 -15.58 -13.72
CA ASN A 97 -6.58 -16.37 -14.49
C ASN A 97 -7.99 -16.23 -13.85
N PRO A 98 -8.97 -15.60 -14.53
CA PRO A 98 -10.32 -15.45 -13.99
C PRO A 98 -11.01 -16.77 -13.62
N LYS A 99 -10.67 -17.89 -14.27
CA LYS A 99 -11.26 -19.21 -13.99
C LYS A 99 -10.83 -19.76 -12.61
N GLU A 100 -9.66 -19.35 -12.13
CA GLU A 100 -9.09 -19.78 -10.85
C GLU A 100 -9.37 -18.76 -9.74
N LEU A 101 -9.81 -17.54 -10.11
CA LEU A 101 -10.02 -16.43 -9.21
C LEU A 101 -11.43 -16.45 -8.61
N ARG A 102 -11.52 -16.24 -7.29
CA ARG A 102 -12.75 -15.88 -6.57
C ARG A 102 -12.73 -14.40 -6.27
N GLY A 103 -13.81 -13.69 -6.60
CA GLY A 103 -13.92 -12.24 -6.40
C GLY A 103 -13.30 -11.43 -7.52
N ILE A 104 -12.77 -10.26 -7.17
CA ILE A 104 -12.33 -9.25 -8.15
C ILE A 104 -10.98 -8.67 -7.72
N VAL A 105 -10.08 -8.48 -8.68
CA VAL A 105 -8.86 -7.70 -8.49
C VAL A 105 -8.93 -6.44 -9.35
N ILE A 106 -8.78 -5.27 -8.72
CA ILE A 106 -8.66 -3.98 -9.39
C ILE A 106 -7.18 -3.60 -9.36
N LEU A 107 -6.57 -3.42 -10.54
CA LEU A 107 -5.18 -3.00 -10.71
C LEU A 107 -5.16 -1.55 -11.18
N VAL A 108 -4.76 -0.60 -10.34
CA VAL A 108 -4.41 0.76 -10.75
C VAL A 108 -2.92 0.76 -11.09
N HIS A 109 -2.59 0.71 -12.39
CA HIS A 109 -1.22 0.49 -12.84
C HIS A 109 -0.31 1.69 -12.58
N VAL A 110 -0.81 2.91 -12.85
CA VAL A 110 -0.10 4.17 -12.63
C VAL A 110 -1.10 5.21 -12.18
N ALA A 111 -1.15 5.49 -10.88
CA ALA A 111 -2.07 6.47 -10.32
C ALA A 111 -1.76 7.89 -10.81
N ASN A 112 -0.47 8.27 -10.86
CA ASN A 112 0.01 9.61 -11.21
C ASN A 112 0.76 9.60 -12.54
N MET A 113 0.02 9.52 -13.66
CA MET A 113 0.60 9.52 -15.01
C MET A 113 1.51 10.72 -15.30
N PRO A 114 1.18 11.97 -14.90
CA PRO A 114 2.09 13.11 -15.11
C PRO A 114 3.43 12.95 -14.40
N SER A 115 3.44 12.45 -13.16
CA SER A 115 4.67 12.17 -12.41
C SER A 115 5.48 11.04 -13.06
N PHE A 116 4.83 9.97 -13.53
CA PHE A 116 5.48 8.85 -14.21
C PHE A 116 6.16 9.28 -15.50
N LEU A 117 5.43 9.97 -16.39
CA LEU A 117 5.95 10.45 -17.67
C LEU A 117 7.01 11.54 -17.48
N GLY A 118 6.85 12.38 -16.45
CA GLY A 118 7.79 13.45 -16.10
C GLY A 118 9.03 12.98 -15.36
N ARG A 119 9.11 11.70 -14.93
CA ARG A 119 10.18 11.17 -14.05
C ARG A 119 10.38 12.07 -12.82
N ALA A 120 9.25 12.46 -12.19
CA ALA A 120 9.28 13.39 -11.08
C ALA A 120 9.28 12.62 -9.75
N ILE A 121 10.21 13.00 -8.87
CA ILE A 121 10.33 12.47 -7.52
C ILE A 121 9.22 13.10 -6.65
N TYR A 122 8.44 12.30 -5.95
CA TYR A 122 7.34 12.64 -5.01
C TYR A 122 6.20 13.48 -5.60
N TYR A 123 6.48 14.49 -6.39
CA TYR A 123 5.54 15.55 -6.75
C TYR A 123 5.01 15.40 -8.17
N ASN A 124 3.73 15.71 -8.34
CA ASN A 124 3.15 15.88 -9.66
C ASN A 124 3.73 17.17 -10.30
N PRO A 125 4.33 17.09 -11.50
CA PRO A 125 4.95 18.27 -12.11
C PRO A 125 3.96 19.38 -12.51
N VAL A 126 2.66 19.06 -12.61
CA VAL A 126 1.62 20.04 -13.03
C VAL A 126 1.24 20.95 -11.87
N ASP A 127 0.91 20.42 -10.70
CA ASP A 127 0.40 21.20 -9.57
C ASP A 127 1.34 21.20 -8.35
N ARG A 128 2.51 20.59 -8.44
CA ARG A 128 3.54 20.51 -7.40
C ARG A 128 3.06 19.85 -6.09
N LYS A 129 1.98 19.10 -6.13
CA LYS A 129 1.49 18.35 -4.99
C LYS A 129 1.99 16.91 -4.99
N ASN A 130 2.20 16.36 -3.79
CA ASN A 130 2.38 14.93 -3.60
C ASN A 130 0.99 14.27 -3.61
N LEU A 131 0.74 13.37 -4.57
CA LEU A 131 -0.56 12.71 -4.71
C LEU A 131 -0.94 11.95 -3.43
N ASN A 132 0.04 11.28 -2.81
CA ASN A 132 -0.19 10.52 -1.57
C ASN A 132 -0.19 11.41 -0.31
N ARG A 133 -0.57 12.71 -0.46
CA ARG A 133 -0.79 13.68 0.63
C ARG A 133 -2.08 14.47 0.45
N VAL A 134 -2.87 14.15 -0.60
CA VAL A 134 -4.09 14.92 -0.91
C VAL A 134 -5.35 14.05 -0.97
N TYR A 135 -5.28 12.79 -0.56
CA TYR A 135 -6.45 11.93 -0.43
C TYR A 135 -7.39 12.40 0.69
N PRO A 136 -8.71 12.26 0.54
CA PRO A 136 -9.45 11.53 -0.50
C PRO A 136 -9.62 12.30 -1.81
N GLY A 137 -9.05 13.49 -1.92
CA GLY A 137 -9.14 14.34 -3.08
C GLY A 137 -10.41 15.18 -3.15
N ARG A 138 -10.54 15.97 -4.21
CA ARG A 138 -11.70 16.83 -4.50
C ARG A 138 -11.97 16.86 -5.99
N ARG A 139 -13.26 16.78 -6.36
CA ARG A 139 -13.70 16.77 -7.76
C ARG A 139 -13.31 18.04 -8.53
N ASP A 140 -13.33 19.18 -7.85
CA ASP A 140 -13.06 20.53 -8.36
C ASP A 140 -11.67 21.06 -7.97
N GLY A 141 -10.80 20.20 -7.44
CA GLY A 141 -9.48 20.54 -6.98
C GLY A 141 -8.43 20.64 -8.09
N THR A 142 -7.16 20.78 -7.68
CA THR A 142 -6.00 20.68 -8.58
C THR A 142 -5.88 19.26 -9.17
N LEU A 143 -4.98 19.07 -10.11
CA LEU A 143 -4.86 17.77 -10.81
C LEU A 143 -4.64 16.60 -9.86
N SER A 144 -3.72 16.73 -8.88
CA SER A 144 -3.49 15.66 -7.90
C SER A 144 -4.74 15.40 -7.03
N GLU A 145 -5.47 16.44 -6.63
CA GLU A 145 -6.71 16.28 -5.87
C GLU A 145 -7.81 15.60 -6.69
N ARG A 146 -7.90 15.87 -8.00
CA ARG A 146 -8.86 15.21 -8.90
C ARG A 146 -8.49 13.75 -9.16
N ILE A 147 -7.18 13.43 -9.28
CA ILE A 147 -6.70 12.04 -9.37
C ILE A 147 -7.06 11.28 -8.10
N ALA A 148 -6.75 11.84 -6.92
CA ALA A 148 -7.08 11.23 -5.63
C ALA A 148 -8.59 11.01 -5.48
N TYR A 149 -9.41 11.98 -5.91
CA TYR A 149 -10.87 11.86 -5.90
C TYR A 149 -11.35 10.71 -6.81
N ALA A 150 -10.84 10.62 -8.04
CA ALA A 150 -11.20 9.53 -8.96
C ALA A 150 -10.82 8.15 -8.41
N ILE A 151 -9.62 7.99 -7.84
CA ILE A 151 -9.20 6.74 -7.21
C ILE A 151 -10.06 6.43 -5.98
N THR A 152 -10.40 7.43 -5.17
CA THR A 152 -11.26 7.24 -4.00
C THR A 152 -12.63 6.73 -4.40
N THR A 153 -13.31 7.41 -5.33
CA THR A 153 -14.70 7.10 -5.69
C THR A 153 -14.84 5.87 -6.58
N GLU A 154 -13.89 5.66 -7.51
CA GLU A 154 -13.99 4.57 -8.48
C GLU A 154 -13.30 3.27 -8.05
N VAL A 155 -12.34 3.35 -7.11
CA VAL A 155 -11.54 2.19 -6.68
C VAL A 155 -11.72 1.92 -5.19
N ILE A 156 -11.36 2.88 -4.32
CA ILE A 156 -11.32 2.64 -2.86
C ILE A 156 -12.72 2.38 -2.31
N GLU A 157 -13.73 3.12 -2.74
CA GLU A 157 -15.11 2.91 -2.26
C GLU A 157 -15.70 1.58 -2.73
N ARG A 158 -15.16 0.97 -3.79
CA ARG A 158 -15.63 -0.29 -4.38
C ARG A 158 -14.89 -1.53 -3.90
N CYS A 159 -13.71 -1.39 -3.31
CA CYS A 159 -12.95 -2.55 -2.81
C CYS A 159 -13.34 -2.93 -1.39
N ASP A 160 -13.02 -4.16 -0.99
CA ASP A 160 -13.10 -4.64 0.39
C ASP A 160 -11.75 -4.52 1.09
N VAL A 161 -10.64 -4.69 0.34
CA VAL A 161 -9.26 -4.69 0.84
C VAL A 161 -8.39 -3.90 -0.13
N LEU A 162 -7.40 -3.16 0.40
CA LEU A 162 -6.50 -2.36 -0.43
C LEU A 162 -5.03 -2.60 -0.08
N VAL A 163 -4.17 -2.63 -1.11
CA VAL A 163 -2.72 -2.52 -0.96
C VAL A 163 -2.22 -1.32 -1.76
N ASP A 164 -1.60 -0.37 -1.05
CA ASP A 164 -0.93 0.79 -1.63
C ASP A 164 0.55 0.41 -1.87
N LEU A 165 0.94 0.30 -3.14
CA LEU A 165 2.23 -0.26 -3.54
C LEU A 165 3.21 0.84 -3.89
N HIS A 166 4.30 0.88 -3.14
CA HIS A 166 5.39 1.84 -3.23
C HIS A 166 6.75 1.18 -3.32
N CYS A 167 7.77 1.98 -3.56
CA CYS A 167 9.19 1.64 -3.38
C CYS A 167 9.98 2.91 -3.07
N GLY A 168 11.28 2.79 -2.81
CA GLY A 168 12.14 3.97 -2.75
C GLY A 168 12.08 4.73 -4.06
N ASP A 169 11.72 6.02 -3.97
CA ASP A 169 11.66 6.93 -5.10
C ASP A 169 13.06 7.12 -5.73
N GLY A 170 13.21 7.91 -6.77
CA GLY A 170 14.43 8.08 -7.55
C GLY A 170 15.69 8.47 -6.75
N ASN A 171 15.51 8.96 -5.53
CA ASN A 171 16.58 9.37 -4.63
C ASN A 171 16.77 8.46 -3.39
N GLU A 172 15.90 7.46 -3.14
CA GLU A 172 15.92 6.66 -1.94
C GLU A 172 16.51 5.26 -2.13
N SER A 173 17.61 4.96 -1.44
CA SER A 173 18.10 3.62 -1.25
C SER A 173 17.31 2.97 -0.11
N LEU A 174 16.32 2.12 -0.44
CA LEU A 174 15.31 1.60 0.47
C LEU A 174 15.47 0.10 0.71
N ARG A 175 15.37 -0.34 1.98
CA ARG A 175 15.19 -1.73 2.41
C ARG A 175 13.70 -2.08 2.37
N PRO A 176 13.25 -3.19 1.79
CA PRO A 176 11.82 -3.51 1.76
C PRO A 176 11.19 -3.62 3.14
N TYR A 177 10.00 -3.01 3.30
CA TYR A 177 9.19 -3.08 4.52
C TYR A 177 7.69 -2.90 4.22
N VAL A 178 6.85 -3.19 5.21
CA VAL A 178 5.41 -2.96 5.15
C VAL A 178 5.02 -1.98 6.25
N TYR A 179 4.27 -0.93 5.92
CA TYR A 179 3.56 -0.16 6.92
C TYR A 179 2.31 -0.93 7.36
N MET A 180 2.22 -1.18 8.65
CA MET A 180 1.08 -1.77 9.33
C MET A 180 0.41 -0.67 10.17
N PRO A 181 -0.61 0.02 9.64
CA PRO A 181 -1.35 1.02 10.38
C PRO A 181 -2.01 0.46 11.65
N VAL A 182 -1.99 1.24 12.71
CA VAL A 182 -2.68 0.94 13.98
C VAL A 182 -3.84 1.92 14.14
N THR A 183 -5.04 1.44 13.89
CA THR A 183 -6.26 2.28 13.84
C THR A 183 -6.92 2.44 15.21
N GLY A 184 -6.72 1.48 16.11
CA GLY A 184 -7.40 1.36 17.38
C GLY A 184 -8.73 0.61 17.29
N ASP A 185 -9.18 0.19 16.10
CA ASP A 185 -10.24 -0.79 15.92
C ASP A 185 -9.64 -2.21 15.94
N PRO A 186 -9.93 -3.04 16.96
CA PRO A 186 -9.29 -4.35 17.08
C PRO A 186 -9.54 -5.30 15.90
N ARG A 187 -10.67 -5.19 15.21
CA ARG A 187 -10.99 -6.03 14.04
C ARG A 187 -10.17 -5.61 12.84
N LEU A 188 -10.12 -4.30 12.59
CA LEU A 188 -9.37 -3.73 11.48
C LEU A 188 -7.86 -3.95 11.71
N ASP A 189 -7.37 -3.70 12.93
CA ASP A 189 -5.96 -3.91 13.30
C ASP A 189 -5.54 -5.38 13.16
N ALA A 190 -6.42 -6.33 13.53
CA ALA A 190 -6.17 -7.76 13.33
C ALA A 190 -6.08 -8.13 11.84
N ALA A 191 -6.99 -7.62 11.01
CA ALA A 191 -6.97 -7.85 9.56
C ALA A 191 -5.71 -7.26 8.91
N VAL A 192 -5.36 -6.01 9.24
CA VAL A 192 -4.15 -5.33 8.75
C VAL A 192 -2.88 -6.08 9.17
N ARG A 193 -2.82 -6.58 10.42
CA ARG A 193 -1.71 -7.39 10.91
C ARG A 193 -1.53 -8.67 10.08
N GLU A 194 -2.62 -9.39 9.84
CA GLU A 194 -2.57 -10.60 9.03
C GLU A 194 -2.10 -10.30 7.61
N MET A 195 -2.63 -9.24 6.97
CA MET A 195 -2.19 -8.81 5.63
C MET A 195 -0.67 -8.54 5.60
N ALA A 196 -0.14 -7.81 6.59
CA ALA A 196 1.29 -7.51 6.67
C ALA A 196 2.14 -8.78 6.81
N LEU A 197 1.71 -9.74 7.65
CA LEU A 197 2.43 -10.99 7.88
C LEU A 197 2.43 -11.92 6.67
N VAL A 198 1.31 -11.99 5.93
CA VAL A 198 1.21 -12.85 4.75
C VAL A 198 1.78 -12.22 3.49
N PHE A 199 2.05 -10.92 3.48
CA PHE A 199 2.71 -10.29 2.34
C PHE A 199 4.16 -10.73 2.15
N GLY A 200 4.80 -11.28 3.20
CA GLY A 200 6.07 -11.95 3.10
C GLY A 200 7.31 -11.03 3.18
N ILE A 201 7.17 -9.81 3.67
CA ILE A 201 8.29 -8.88 3.92
C ILE A 201 8.61 -8.85 5.43
N GLU A 202 9.89 -9.04 5.76
CA GLU A 202 10.38 -9.22 7.12
C GLU A 202 10.15 -8.00 8.04
N TYR A 203 10.42 -6.79 7.53
CA TYR A 203 10.32 -5.56 8.32
C TYR A 203 8.91 -5.00 8.27
N ILE A 204 8.31 -4.79 9.45
CA ILE A 204 6.93 -4.28 9.61
C ILE A 204 6.97 -3.04 10.49
N VAL A 205 6.65 -1.90 9.92
CA VAL A 205 6.55 -0.61 10.62
C VAL A 205 5.17 -0.50 11.25
N LEU A 206 5.09 -0.33 12.57
CA LEU A 206 3.86 0.00 13.29
C LEU A 206 3.56 1.48 13.12
N ASP A 207 2.62 1.80 12.22
CA ASP A 207 2.29 3.17 11.88
C ASP A 207 1.09 3.66 12.71
N ARG A 208 1.35 4.50 13.72
CA ARG A 208 0.36 4.94 14.70
C ARG A 208 -0.21 6.32 14.41
N ASP A 209 0.47 7.10 13.57
CA ASP A 209 0.19 8.53 13.38
C ASP A 209 -0.65 8.81 12.13
N ARG A 210 -1.52 7.86 11.75
CA ARG A 210 -2.40 8.02 10.59
C ARG A 210 -3.63 8.87 10.92
N PRO A 211 -4.05 9.76 9.97
CA PRO A 211 -5.31 10.49 10.11
C PRO A 211 -6.51 9.54 10.29
N ARG A 212 -7.51 9.98 11.08
CA ARG A 212 -8.72 9.20 11.35
C ARG A 212 -9.97 9.79 10.69
N ASP A 213 -9.87 11.00 10.18
CA ASP A 213 -10.97 11.68 9.50
C ASP A 213 -11.05 11.19 8.03
N PRO A 214 -12.18 10.58 7.60
CA PRO A 214 -12.38 10.17 6.21
C PRO A 214 -12.31 11.33 5.21
N ALA A 215 -12.62 12.56 5.63
CA ALA A 215 -12.56 13.77 4.79
C ALA A 215 -11.13 14.34 4.66
N ALA A 216 -10.22 13.94 5.54
CA ALA A 216 -8.83 14.38 5.59
C ALA A 216 -7.87 13.19 5.80
N SER A 217 -8.08 12.11 5.05
CA SER A 217 -7.35 10.85 5.19
C SER A 217 -5.89 10.91 4.73
N VAL A 218 -5.52 11.89 3.92
CA VAL A 218 -4.16 12.25 3.48
C VAL A 218 -3.53 11.21 2.54
N TYR A 219 -3.57 9.91 2.88
CA TYR A 219 -2.90 8.83 2.15
C TYR A 219 -3.91 7.89 1.47
N CYS A 220 -3.50 7.23 0.39
CA CYS A 220 -4.30 6.24 -0.33
C CYS A 220 -4.77 5.10 0.60
N SER A 221 -3.85 4.43 1.29
CA SER A 221 -4.18 3.34 2.23
C SER A 221 -5.05 3.82 3.41
N THR A 222 -4.77 5.02 3.95
CA THR A 222 -5.56 5.60 5.05
C THR A 222 -6.99 5.92 4.60
N THR A 223 -7.19 6.26 3.33
CA THR A 223 -8.54 6.49 2.78
C THR A 223 -9.40 5.23 2.83
N ALA A 224 -8.81 4.06 2.61
CA ALA A 224 -9.50 2.77 2.81
C ALA A 224 -9.75 2.50 4.29
N LEU A 225 -8.74 2.67 5.15
CA LEU A 225 -8.82 2.43 6.60
C LEU A 225 -9.90 3.28 7.28
N THR A 226 -9.99 4.58 6.96
CA THR A 226 -11.01 5.48 7.53
C THR A 226 -12.42 5.14 7.07
N ARG A 227 -12.57 4.27 6.07
CA ARG A 227 -13.83 3.68 5.59
C ARG A 227 -14.06 2.25 6.09
N GLY A 228 -13.29 1.82 7.11
CA GLY A 228 -13.39 0.48 7.71
C GLY A 228 -12.86 -0.66 6.83
N LYS A 229 -12.07 -0.35 5.80
CA LYS A 229 -11.50 -1.34 4.87
C LYS A 229 -10.04 -1.60 5.23
N PRO A 230 -9.65 -2.88 5.45
CA PRO A 230 -8.26 -3.22 5.74
C PRO A 230 -7.33 -2.78 4.62
N ALA A 231 -6.23 -2.10 4.97
CA ALA A 231 -5.24 -1.65 4.00
C ALA A 231 -3.84 -1.65 4.60
N ILE A 232 -2.85 -1.99 3.77
CA ILE A 232 -1.42 -1.87 4.06
C ILE A 232 -0.74 -1.03 2.98
N THR A 233 0.41 -0.44 3.34
CA THR A 233 1.33 0.15 2.36
C THR A 233 2.58 -0.71 2.30
N VAL A 234 2.99 -1.07 1.10
CA VAL A 234 4.15 -1.94 0.85
C VAL A 234 5.24 -1.15 0.15
N GLU A 235 6.44 -1.26 0.65
CA GLU A 235 7.65 -0.65 0.09
C GLU A 235 8.59 -1.75 -0.41
N SER A 236 8.79 -1.86 -1.73
CA SER A 236 9.70 -2.83 -2.33
C SER A 236 10.31 -2.33 -3.64
N GLY A 237 11.59 -2.06 -3.61
CA GLY A 237 12.40 -1.44 -4.67
C GLY A 237 13.12 -0.20 -4.14
N TYR A 238 13.99 0.40 -4.95
CA TYR A 238 14.88 1.49 -4.53
C TYR A 238 15.38 2.29 -5.73
N LEU A 239 15.67 3.57 -5.53
CA LEU A 239 16.31 4.47 -6.51
C LEU A 239 15.63 4.48 -7.89
N GLY A 240 14.31 4.30 -7.94
CA GLY A 240 13.58 4.22 -9.21
C GLY A 240 14.11 3.12 -10.15
N THR A 241 14.65 2.02 -9.61
CA THR A 241 15.18 0.91 -10.41
C THR A 241 14.08 -0.06 -10.84
N THR A 242 14.39 -0.88 -11.84
CA THR A 242 13.55 -1.97 -12.32
C THR A 242 14.07 -3.33 -11.84
N ASP A 243 14.59 -3.37 -10.60
CA ASP A 243 15.19 -4.55 -9.98
C ASP A 243 14.22 -5.75 -10.00
N PRO A 244 14.61 -6.88 -10.65
CA PRO A 244 13.72 -8.03 -10.77
C PRO A 244 13.30 -8.63 -9.44
N GLU A 245 14.19 -8.67 -8.45
CA GLU A 245 13.88 -9.25 -7.13
C GLU A 245 12.81 -8.43 -6.40
N SER A 246 12.87 -7.10 -6.49
CA SER A 246 11.87 -6.20 -5.92
C SER A 246 10.50 -6.37 -6.55
N ILE A 247 10.46 -6.53 -7.88
CA ILE A 247 9.23 -6.77 -8.64
C ILE A 247 8.61 -8.11 -8.25
N GLU A 248 9.42 -9.19 -8.25
CA GLU A 248 8.96 -10.54 -7.91
C GLU A 248 8.51 -10.64 -6.44
N ARG A 249 9.13 -9.90 -5.52
CA ARG A 249 8.70 -9.82 -4.11
C ARG A 249 7.28 -9.27 -3.99
N ILE A 250 6.95 -8.21 -4.74
CA ILE A 250 5.58 -7.67 -4.79
C ILE A 250 4.61 -8.71 -5.34
N ILE A 251 4.95 -9.35 -6.45
CA ILE A 251 4.08 -10.36 -7.09
C ILE A 251 3.81 -11.53 -6.14
N ARG A 252 4.84 -12.11 -5.51
CA ARG A 252 4.68 -13.18 -4.52
C ARG A 252 3.83 -12.74 -3.33
N GLY A 253 4.08 -11.53 -2.80
CA GLY A 253 3.30 -10.97 -1.69
C GLY A 253 1.82 -10.81 -2.03
N VAL A 254 1.50 -10.34 -3.23
CA VAL A 254 0.11 -10.23 -3.70
C VAL A 254 -0.53 -11.61 -3.84
N PHE A 255 0.13 -12.60 -4.44
CA PHE A 255 -0.41 -13.96 -4.54
C PHE A 255 -0.62 -14.59 -3.17
N SER A 256 0.30 -14.38 -2.23
CA SER A 256 0.16 -14.86 -0.86
C SER A 256 -1.04 -14.20 -0.16
N LEU A 257 -1.22 -12.88 -0.30
CA LEU A 257 -2.39 -12.17 0.20
C LEU A 257 -3.68 -12.67 -0.42
N MET A 258 -3.72 -12.93 -1.74
CA MET A 258 -4.89 -13.47 -2.42
C MET A 258 -5.28 -14.86 -1.88
N ARG A 259 -4.29 -15.72 -1.55
CA ARG A 259 -4.56 -17.02 -0.88
C ARG A 259 -5.12 -16.83 0.53
N HIS A 260 -4.57 -15.88 1.29
CA HIS A 260 -5.09 -15.52 2.61
C HIS A 260 -6.55 -15.05 2.55
N LEU A 261 -6.88 -14.24 1.56
CA LEU A 261 -8.24 -13.76 1.30
C LEU A 261 -9.15 -14.82 0.65
N ARG A 262 -8.65 -16.04 0.42
CA ARG A 262 -9.35 -17.14 -0.26
C ARG A 262 -9.80 -16.81 -1.68
N MET A 263 -9.11 -15.86 -2.31
CA MET A 263 -9.32 -15.54 -3.72
C MET A 263 -8.68 -16.56 -4.66
N LEU A 264 -7.64 -17.26 -4.20
CA LEU A 264 -6.96 -18.34 -4.88
C LEU A 264 -6.83 -19.55 -3.95
N ASP A 265 -6.67 -20.74 -4.52
CA ASP A 265 -6.38 -21.97 -3.77
C ASP A 265 -4.94 -21.97 -3.26
N GLY A 266 -4.68 -22.75 -2.21
CA GLY A 266 -3.39 -22.90 -1.56
C GLY A 266 -3.26 -22.12 -0.26
N ALA A 267 -2.19 -22.42 0.47
CA ALA A 267 -1.86 -21.72 1.72
C ALA A 267 -1.10 -20.43 1.45
N PRO A 268 -1.36 -19.35 2.21
CA PRO A 268 -0.53 -18.15 2.14
C PRO A 268 0.87 -18.42 2.70
N GLU A 269 1.87 -17.74 2.14
CA GLU A 269 3.19 -17.65 2.74
C GLU A 269 3.13 -16.68 3.92
N ARG A 270 3.90 -16.95 4.98
CA ARG A 270 3.99 -16.06 6.14
C ARG A 270 5.45 -15.76 6.45
N VAL A 271 5.70 -14.56 6.90
CA VAL A 271 7.02 -14.21 7.45
C VAL A 271 7.29 -15.07 8.68
N ALA A 272 8.38 -15.85 8.63
CA ALA A 272 8.75 -16.73 9.76
C ALA A 272 9.24 -15.94 10.98
N HIS A 273 9.99 -14.88 10.74
CA HIS A 273 10.62 -14.04 11.77
C HIS A 273 10.33 -12.56 11.49
N PRO A 274 9.10 -12.06 11.76
CA PRO A 274 8.77 -10.66 11.52
C PRO A 274 9.51 -9.74 12.49
N VAL A 275 10.13 -8.70 11.97
CA VAL A 275 10.80 -7.65 12.75
C VAL A 275 9.88 -6.43 12.80
N PHE A 276 9.24 -6.22 13.94
CA PHE A 276 8.40 -5.06 14.16
C PHE A 276 9.25 -3.85 14.54
N LEU A 277 8.95 -2.71 13.93
CA LEU A 277 9.66 -1.45 14.10
C LEU A 277 8.74 -0.40 14.71
N ASP A 278 9.09 0.06 15.92
CA ASP A 278 8.36 1.07 16.70
C ASP A 278 9.24 1.54 17.89
N PRO A 279 9.51 2.83 18.10
CA PRO A 279 9.15 3.96 17.23
C PRO A 279 9.97 4.04 15.94
N THR A 280 9.48 4.85 15.02
CA THR A 280 10.20 5.22 13.80
C THR A 280 10.46 6.70 13.74
N HIS A 281 11.49 7.13 12.97
CA HIS A 281 11.82 8.53 12.83
C HIS A 281 12.33 8.84 11.41
N VAL A 282 11.76 9.86 10.78
CA VAL A 282 12.29 10.47 9.56
C VAL A 282 13.28 11.54 9.96
N VAL A 283 14.54 11.35 9.59
CA VAL A 283 15.62 12.32 9.84
C VAL A 283 15.67 13.29 8.68
N THR A 284 15.56 14.59 8.95
CA THR A 284 15.56 15.64 7.93
C THR A 284 16.89 16.38 7.85
N SER A 285 17.16 16.99 6.71
CA SER A 285 18.37 17.79 6.48
C SER A 285 18.30 19.13 7.24
N PRO A 286 19.35 19.48 8.02
CA PRO A 286 19.41 20.76 8.69
C PRO A 286 19.75 21.94 7.75
N THR A 287 20.23 21.66 6.52
CA THR A 287 20.69 22.68 5.56
C THR A 287 20.59 22.20 4.12
N THR A 288 20.70 23.11 3.18
CA THR A 288 20.80 22.82 1.74
C THR A 288 22.27 22.63 1.34
N GLY A 289 22.55 21.62 0.50
CA GLY A 289 23.91 21.35 0.03
C GLY A 289 24.04 20.03 -0.76
N ILE A 290 25.22 19.44 -0.69
CA ILE A 290 25.55 18.16 -1.32
C ILE A 290 25.66 17.08 -0.25
N LEU A 291 24.81 16.08 -0.34
CA LEU A 291 24.70 14.97 0.61
C LEU A 291 25.70 13.85 0.28
N TYR A 292 26.36 13.34 1.32
CA TYR A 292 27.21 12.14 1.27
C TYR A 292 26.76 11.16 2.33
N PRO A 293 26.00 10.10 1.98
CA PRO A 293 25.58 9.07 2.92
C PRO A 293 26.78 8.31 3.48
N LYS A 294 26.68 7.88 4.75
CA LYS A 294 27.72 7.15 5.48
C LYS A 294 27.23 5.78 5.99
N VAL A 295 25.96 5.48 5.73
CA VAL A 295 25.32 4.22 6.10
C VAL A 295 24.58 3.66 4.90
N GLU A 296 24.22 2.38 4.97
CA GLU A 296 23.48 1.68 3.94
C GLU A 296 22.05 1.34 4.42
N ARG A 297 21.14 1.15 3.47
CA ARG A 297 19.80 0.60 3.74
C ARG A 297 19.89 -0.77 4.42
N GLY A 298 19.09 -1.01 5.45
CA GLY A 298 19.09 -2.25 6.22
C GLY A 298 20.18 -2.34 7.29
N GLN A 299 21.11 -1.37 7.35
CA GLN A 299 22.12 -1.32 8.39
C GLN A 299 21.47 -1.02 9.74
N TYR A 300 21.88 -1.72 10.80
CA TYR A 300 21.59 -1.34 12.17
C TYR A 300 22.53 -0.22 12.61
N VAL A 301 21.98 0.84 13.19
CA VAL A 301 22.75 1.98 13.73
C VAL A 301 22.38 2.20 15.20
N THR A 302 23.33 2.74 15.97
CA THR A 302 23.07 3.24 17.33
C THR A 302 22.75 4.73 17.31
N ALA A 303 22.04 5.22 18.31
CA ALA A 303 21.81 6.66 18.47
C ALA A 303 23.16 7.41 18.44
N GLY A 304 23.23 8.53 17.72
CA GLY A 304 24.45 9.32 17.49
C GLY A 304 25.30 8.86 16.29
N THR A 305 25.05 7.69 15.68
CA THR A 305 25.77 7.25 14.47
C THR A 305 25.66 8.30 13.36
N LEU A 306 26.78 8.61 12.70
CA LEU A 306 26.82 9.53 11.54
C LEU A 306 26.13 8.87 10.34
N LEU A 307 24.98 9.42 9.93
CA LEU A 307 24.19 8.92 8.79
C LEU A 307 24.66 9.52 7.46
N ALA A 308 24.99 10.80 7.48
CA ALA A 308 25.43 11.54 6.29
C ALA A 308 26.23 12.79 6.69
N THR A 309 27.07 13.27 5.77
CA THR A 309 27.64 14.61 5.81
C THR A 309 27.06 15.45 4.67
N ILE A 310 26.93 16.75 4.90
CA ILE A 310 26.48 17.70 3.90
C ILE A 310 27.59 18.72 3.70
N THR A 311 27.97 18.95 2.44
CA THR A 311 28.95 19.98 2.06
C THR A 311 28.27 21.15 1.39
N ASP A 312 28.94 22.30 1.39
CA ASP A 312 28.64 23.39 0.43
C ASP A 312 29.05 22.98 -0.99
N PHE A 313 28.73 23.80 -1.97
CA PHE A 313 29.02 23.50 -3.38
C PHE A 313 30.54 23.57 -3.72
N PHE A 314 31.41 23.89 -2.76
CA PHE A 314 32.86 23.97 -2.88
C PHE A 314 33.55 22.78 -2.14
N GLY A 315 32.78 21.86 -1.54
CA GLY A 315 33.30 20.64 -0.87
C GLY A 315 33.62 20.82 0.62
N ARG A 316 33.36 22.00 1.23
CA ARG A 316 33.54 22.20 2.66
C ARG A 316 32.32 21.60 3.41
N THR A 317 32.57 20.72 4.40
CA THR A 317 31.51 20.20 5.27
C THR A 317 30.84 21.31 6.07
N ILE A 318 29.52 21.41 5.97
CA ILE A 318 28.69 22.41 6.64
C ILE A 318 27.70 21.81 7.63
N ALA A 319 27.41 20.49 7.54
CA ALA A 319 26.57 19.81 8.50
C ALA A 319 26.87 18.30 8.58
N GLU A 320 26.54 17.72 9.71
CA GLU A 320 26.48 16.27 9.95
C GLU A 320 25.04 15.88 10.32
N VAL A 321 24.57 14.79 9.75
CA VAL A 321 23.26 14.22 10.05
C VAL A 321 23.47 12.93 10.86
N ARG A 322 22.89 12.84 12.06
CA ARG A 322 23.10 11.73 12.99
C ARG A 322 21.79 11.04 13.33
N ALA A 323 21.90 9.74 13.64
CA ALA A 323 20.76 8.91 14.06
C ALA A 323 20.19 9.39 15.40
N PRO A 324 18.90 9.73 15.48
CA PRO A 324 18.27 10.17 16.75
C PRO A 324 17.95 8.99 17.67
N LEU A 325 17.87 7.77 17.13
CA LEU A 325 17.58 6.54 17.87
C LEU A 325 18.39 5.38 17.31
N SER A 326 18.50 4.29 18.07
CA SER A 326 19.09 3.04 17.61
C SER A 326 18.04 2.21 16.85
N GLY A 327 18.40 1.68 15.68
CA GLY A 327 17.45 0.92 14.86
C GLY A 327 17.99 0.57 13.47
N ILE A 328 17.07 0.11 12.62
CA ILE A 328 17.35 -0.24 11.23
C ILE A 328 17.14 0.99 10.32
N VAL A 329 18.08 1.26 9.46
CA VAL A 329 17.95 2.26 8.38
C VAL A 329 17.05 1.68 7.31
N LEU A 330 15.79 2.12 7.28
CA LEU A 330 14.79 1.66 6.31
C LEU A 330 15.04 2.27 4.94
N TYR A 331 15.35 3.57 4.88
CA TYR A 331 15.95 4.18 3.70
C TYR A 331 16.99 5.23 4.07
N ILE A 332 17.87 5.51 3.13
CA ILE A 332 18.79 6.65 3.11
C ILE A 332 18.76 7.29 1.72
N VAL A 333 18.70 8.62 1.65
CA VAL A 333 18.84 9.34 0.39
C VAL A 333 20.26 9.12 -0.14
N ALA A 334 20.37 8.66 -1.39
CA ALA A 334 21.62 8.28 -2.03
C ALA A 334 22.02 9.18 -3.21
N THR A 335 21.21 10.21 -3.50
CA THR A 335 21.52 11.23 -4.52
C THR A 335 22.10 12.48 -3.87
N PRO A 336 23.02 13.18 -4.56
CA PRO A 336 23.74 14.31 -3.98
C PRO A 336 22.90 15.52 -3.57
N PRO A 337 21.88 15.96 -4.35
CA PRO A 337 21.12 17.15 -3.98
C PRO A 337 20.28 16.92 -2.73
N ILE A 338 20.35 17.87 -1.79
CA ILE A 338 19.50 17.89 -0.60
C ILE A 338 19.15 19.31 -0.23
N SER A 339 17.89 19.60 0.08
CA SER A 339 17.41 20.87 0.59
C SER A 339 17.14 20.83 2.09
N GLN A 340 17.24 21.96 2.75
CA GLN A 340 16.86 22.06 4.16
C GLN A 340 15.43 21.59 4.38
N GLY A 341 15.23 20.71 5.39
CA GLY A 341 13.94 20.13 5.74
C GLY A 341 13.55 18.87 4.94
N GLU A 342 14.24 18.56 3.84
CA GLU A 342 14.00 17.31 3.11
C GLU A 342 14.39 16.08 3.93
N PRO A 343 13.68 14.95 3.78
CA PRO A 343 14.07 13.67 4.37
C PRO A 343 15.45 13.23 3.92
N VAL A 344 16.29 12.77 4.86
CA VAL A 344 17.62 12.19 4.61
C VAL A 344 17.58 10.68 4.84
N ALA A 345 16.94 10.24 5.92
CA ALA A 345 16.87 8.84 6.29
C ALA A 345 15.58 8.54 7.05
N PHE A 346 15.16 7.28 7.01
CA PHE A 346 14.09 6.75 7.85
C PHE A 346 14.64 5.60 8.69
N ILE A 347 14.50 5.69 10.01
CA ILE A 347 15.04 4.72 10.96
C ILE A 347 13.90 4.16 11.80
N GLY A 348 13.89 2.83 11.96
CA GLY A 348 12.94 2.13 12.83
C GLY A 348 13.64 1.41 13.98
N ALA A 349 13.25 1.68 15.21
CA ALA A 349 13.72 0.92 16.38
C ALA A 349 13.12 -0.49 16.35
N VAL A 350 13.97 -1.49 16.57
CA VAL A 350 13.49 -2.88 16.65
C VAL A 350 12.73 -3.06 17.95
N LYS A 351 11.44 -3.39 17.83
CA LYS A 351 10.60 -3.69 18.99
C LYS A 351 10.96 -5.07 19.53
N PRO A 352 11.24 -5.20 20.85
CA PRO A 352 11.46 -6.51 21.44
C PRO A 352 10.28 -7.44 21.18
N SER A 353 10.57 -8.71 20.89
CA SER A 353 9.54 -9.75 20.81
C SER A 353 8.87 -9.88 22.16
N SER A 354 7.57 -9.62 22.25
CA SER A 354 6.76 -9.81 23.45
C SER A 354 6.30 -11.25 23.58
#